data_2697cfffb605aad199772e67a58a7689
#
_entry.id   2697cfffb605aad199772e67a58a7689
#
_cell.length_a   1.000
_cell.length_b   1.000
_cell.length_c   1.000
_cell.angle_alpha   90.00
_cell.angle_beta   90.00
_cell.angle_gamma   90.00
#
_symmetry.space_group_name_H-M   'P 1'
#
loop_
_entity.id
_entity.type
_entity.pdbx_description
1 polymer ?
#
loop_
_entity_poly.entity_id
_entity_poly.type
_entity_poly.pdbx_seq_one_letter_code
_entity_poly.pdbx_strand_id
1 'polypeptide(L)'
;MTTDRPIPGSAHDAPRPHEQTPARPRRGWRRLATLALAAAPLAFASPAAAAPGDANCTPDAVACVAVLVLDADNNRIPDVRATISGDGFSVDVVTSADAVTSVEAPGPGEYTVTLDPATLPADKQLPAGAPSSATVTGQVGSTARAAFRVGEGAQAPEQTATPSDTTTSATGDNAGGSGADESVGQTPEGDASTRDLTLGQVWQQVGSGLRFGLLLALASIGLNLVFGTTGLSNFAHGEQVTLGAAVAFLAIHSWGLAVWIALPVTLVLCGATGWLQDAAIWRPLRKRGTPVMQAMIVTIGLSIALQFLIQMLIGGRSLRVISGNPQPVHLAGITLSRSSWISMAIAAVCIAGIAWWLTRTRIGRATRAVSDNPALAAATGINPNTIIRVVWVMATTFAGLSGILVAISFGSFNWSLGLQLLLLMFAAVTLGGLGTAFGALVGSILIGLVVELSNLVIPSDLRYASALVILILVLLVRPQGILGRRERIG
;
A
#
# COMPACT_ATOMS: atom_id res chain seq x y z
N MET A 1 71.22 -39.13 -51.95
CA MET A 1 70.49 -39.99 -52.88
C MET A 1 69.31 -40.57 -52.13
N THR A 2 68.20 -39.88 -52.21
CA THR A 2 66.98 -40.24 -51.55
C THR A 2 65.81 -39.80 -52.45
N THR A 3 65.10 -40.77 -52.90
CA THR A 3 64.00 -40.65 -53.87
C THR A 3 62.71 -40.34 -53.11
N ASP A 4 62.16 -39.21 -53.52
CA ASP A 4 60.81 -38.76 -53.19
C ASP A 4 59.78 -39.64 -53.92
N ARG A 5 58.69 -40.01 -53.18
CA ARG A 5 57.48 -40.57 -53.77
C ARG A 5 56.26 -39.71 -53.22
N PRO A 6 55.46 -39.22 -54.11
CA PRO A 6 54.28 -38.45 -53.71
C PRO A 6 53.13 -39.38 -53.31
N ILE A 7 52.35 -38.91 -52.29
CA ILE A 7 51.12 -39.53 -51.80
C ILE A 7 49.95 -38.98 -52.62
N PRO A 8 48.98 -39.79 -53.09
CA PRO A 8 47.82 -39.31 -53.87
C PRO A 8 46.82 -38.65 -52.97
N GLY A 9 46.32 -37.48 -53.44
CA GLY A 9 45.38 -36.65 -52.77
C GLY A 9 44.00 -37.28 -52.59
N SER A 10 43.48 -37.14 -51.40
CA SER A 10 42.09 -37.42 -51.05
C SER A 10 41.16 -36.27 -51.55
N ALA A 11 40.19 -36.63 -52.37
CA ALA A 11 39.17 -35.74 -52.87
C ALA A 11 38.33 -35.18 -51.72
N HIS A 12 38.21 -33.87 -51.65
CA HIS A 12 37.28 -33.20 -50.75
C HIS A 12 35.84 -33.47 -51.23
N ASP A 13 35.09 -34.23 -50.42
CA ASP A 13 33.63 -34.28 -50.53
C ASP A 13 33.05 -32.97 -50.00
N ALA A 14 32.42 -32.20 -50.87
CA ALA A 14 31.65 -31.03 -50.53
C ALA A 14 30.31 -31.48 -49.92
N PRO A 15 29.86 -30.88 -48.79
CA PRO A 15 28.58 -31.23 -48.23
C PRO A 15 27.43 -30.71 -49.09
N ARG A 16 26.48 -31.61 -49.39
CA ARG A 16 25.22 -31.31 -50.09
C ARG A 16 24.36 -30.35 -49.25
N PRO A 17 23.63 -29.40 -49.88
CA PRO A 17 22.71 -28.54 -49.15
C PRO A 17 21.55 -29.36 -48.57
N HIS A 18 21.34 -29.23 -47.24
CA HIS A 18 20.18 -29.79 -46.56
C HIS A 18 18.90 -29.07 -47.05
N GLU A 19 18.07 -29.84 -47.71
CA GLU A 19 16.70 -29.51 -48.08
C GLU A 19 15.89 -29.16 -46.79
N GLN A 20 15.54 -27.89 -46.62
CA GLN A 20 14.72 -27.43 -45.52
C GLN A 20 13.27 -27.86 -45.74
N THR A 21 12.84 -28.88 -45.05
CA THR A 21 11.44 -29.28 -44.94
C THR A 21 10.68 -28.17 -44.22
N PRO A 22 9.57 -27.61 -44.76
CA PRO A 22 8.81 -26.54 -44.09
C PRO A 22 8.16 -27.11 -42.84
N ALA A 23 8.44 -26.45 -41.69
CA ALA A 23 7.86 -26.78 -40.41
C ALA A 23 6.36 -26.54 -40.44
N ARG A 24 5.55 -27.59 -40.24
CA ARG A 24 4.10 -27.53 -40.05
C ARG A 24 3.77 -26.61 -38.85
N PRO A 25 2.84 -25.64 -38.97
CA PRO A 25 2.44 -24.81 -37.84
C PRO A 25 1.72 -25.67 -36.79
N ARG A 26 2.25 -25.63 -35.56
CA ARG A 26 1.63 -26.27 -34.40
C ARG A 26 0.26 -25.66 -34.11
N ARG A 27 -0.77 -26.46 -34.26
CA ARG A 27 -2.21 -26.20 -34.06
C ARG A 27 -2.62 -25.87 -32.63
N GLY A 28 -1.74 -25.32 -31.79
CA GLY A 28 -1.99 -25.05 -30.35
C GLY A 28 -2.42 -23.62 -30.01
N TRP A 29 -2.18 -22.66 -30.87
CA TRP A 29 -2.41 -21.22 -30.51
C TRP A 29 -3.83 -20.73 -30.76
N ARG A 30 -4.64 -21.44 -31.53
CA ARG A 30 -6.03 -21.04 -31.80
C ARG A 30 -7.00 -21.30 -30.63
N ARG A 31 -6.62 -22.11 -29.62
CA ARG A 31 -7.49 -22.40 -28.47
C ARG A 31 -7.28 -21.47 -27.28
N LEU A 32 -6.21 -20.68 -27.24
CA LEU A 32 -5.97 -19.69 -26.18
C LEU A 32 -6.49 -18.28 -26.53
N ALA A 33 -6.62 -17.97 -27.81
CA ALA A 33 -7.20 -16.70 -28.26
C ALA A 33 -8.74 -16.66 -28.16
N THR A 34 -9.42 -17.81 -28.15
CA THR A 34 -10.89 -17.89 -28.03
C THR A 34 -11.39 -17.91 -26.60
N LEU A 35 -10.53 -18.16 -25.60
CA LEU A 35 -10.92 -18.09 -24.19
C LEU A 35 -10.80 -16.68 -23.60
N ALA A 36 -10.10 -15.77 -24.25
CA ALA A 36 -9.99 -14.37 -23.81
C ALA A 36 -11.15 -13.48 -24.32
N LEU A 37 -11.93 -13.93 -25.31
CA LEU A 37 -13.06 -13.16 -25.86
C LEU A 37 -14.44 -13.61 -25.40
N ALA A 38 -14.55 -14.68 -24.62
CA ALA A 38 -15.85 -15.20 -24.13
C ALA A 38 -16.21 -14.71 -22.72
N ALA A 39 -15.47 -13.78 -22.12
CA ALA A 39 -15.71 -13.24 -20.78
C ALA A 39 -16.28 -11.79 -20.77
N ALA A 40 -16.96 -11.38 -21.82
CA ALA A 40 -17.79 -10.18 -21.79
C ALA A 40 -19.05 -10.45 -22.61
N PRO A 41 -20.23 -10.53 -22.01
CA PRO A 41 -20.89 -9.40 -21.41
C PRO A 41 -21.59 -9.79 -20.08
N LEU A 42 -21.14 -9.26 -18.96
CA LEU A 42 -21.96 -9.22 -17.77
C LEU A 42 -22.32 -7.78 -17.47
N ALA A 43 -23.58 -7.50 -17.81
CA ALA A 43 -24.46 -6.51 -17.21
C ALA A 43 -23.81 -5.14 -16.90
N PHE A 44 -23.97 -4.18 -17.80
CA PHE A 44 -24.21 -2.79 -17.41
C PHE A 44 -25.46 -2.79 -16.50
N ALA A 45 -25.25 -3.04 -15.20
CA ALA A 45 -26.18 -2.59 -14.20
C ALA A 45 -26.02 -1.06 -14.22
N SER A 46 -27.09 -0.38 -14.56
CA SER A 46 -27.24 1.06 -14.39
C SER A 46 -26.72 1.45 -13.01
N PRO A 47 -25.98 2.58 -12.89
CA PRO A 47 -25.63 3.07 -11.57
C PRO A 47 -26.93 3.23 -10.80
N ALA A 48 -27.07 2.50 -9.69
CA ALA A 48 -28.07 2.77 -8.71
C ALA A 48 -27.94 4.24 -8.37
N ALA A 49 -28.99 5.02 -8.59
CA ALA A 49 -29.06 6.40 -8.19
C ALA A 49 -28.58 6.48 -6.74
N ALA A 50 -27.54 7.25 -6.50
CA ALA A 50 -27.10 7.59 -5.16
C ALA A 50 -28.33 8.08 -4.41
N ALA A 51 -28.57 7.54 -3.23
CA ALA A 51 -29.63 8.01 -2.36
C ALA A 51 -29.42 9.52 -2.14
N PRO A 52 -30.47 10.35 -2.25
CA PRO A 52 -30.35 11.79 -2.02
C PRO A 52 -30.12 11.98 -0.53
N GLY A 53 -28.93 12.37 -0.12
CA GLY A 53 -28.68 12.51 1.30
C GLY A 53 -27.49 13.36 1.74
N ASP A 54 -26.53 13.75 0.91
CA ASP A 54 -25.30 14.26 1.49
C ASP A 54 -24.74 15.60 0.99
N ALA A 55 -25.35 16.30 0.06
CA ALA A 55 -24.91 17.66 -0.26
C ALA A 55 -26.02 18.47 -0.90
N ASN A 56 -26.36 19.60 -0.30
CA ASN A 56 -27.17 20.66 -0.94
C ASN A 56 -26.37 21.35 -2.08
N CYS A 57 -25.07 21.09 -2.21
CA CYS A 57 -24.24 21.59 -3.30
C CYS A 57 -24.21 20.61 -4.46
N THR A 58 -24.35 21.13 -5.69
CA THR A 58 -24.23 20.38 -6.92
C THR A 58 -22.75 20.05 -7.22
N PRO A 59 -22.44 18.98 -8.00
CA PRO A 59 -21.07 18.69 -8.41
C PRO A 59 -20.39 19.81 -9.21
N ASP A 60 -21.18 20.70 -9.83
CA ASP A 60 -20.74 21.84 -10.65
C ASP A 60 -20.72 23.16 -9.87
N ALA A 61 -20.94 23.12 -8.53
CA ALA A 61 -20.94 24.29 -7.68
C ALA A 61 -19.59 25.02 -7.73
N VAL A 62 -19.62 26.35 -7.94
CA VAL A 62 -18.41 27.17 -8.04
C VAL A 62 -17.63 27.17 -6.72
N ALA A 63 -18.33 27.26 -5.59
CA ALA A 63 -17.80 27.07 -4.25
C ALA A 63 -18.92 26.55 -3.33
N CYS A 64 -18.55 25.80 -2.29
CA CYS A 64 -19.51 25.23 -1.36
C CYS A 64 -19.07 25.52 0.08
N VAL A 65 -20.02 25.94 0.92
CA VAL A 65 -19.81 26.19 2.35
C VAL A 65 -20.71 25.26 3.16
N ALA A 66 -20.11 24.46 4.03
CA ALA A 66 -20.82 23.50 4.87
C ALA A 66 -20.73 23.88 6.35
N VAL A 67 -21.84 23.69 7.06
CA VAL A 67 -21.96 23.95 8.51
C VAL A 67 -22.15 22.64 9.25
N LEU A 68 -21.39 22.45 10.31
CA LEU A 68 -21.42 21.26 11.15
C LEU A 68 -21.45 21.68 12.63
N VAL A 69 -22.47 21.23 13.36
CA VAL A 69 -22.58 21.46 14.82
C VAL A 69 -22.50 20.08 15.49
N LEU A 70 -21.52 19.91 16.37
CA LEU A 70 -21.20 18.64 17.04
C LEU A 70 -21.28 18.80 18.55
N ASP A 71 -21.74 17.78 19.26
CA ASP A 71 -21.61 17.67 20.71
C ASP A 71 -20.23 17.15 21.13
N ALA A 72 -20.01 17.02 22.46
CA ALA A 72 -18.77 16.49 23.03
C ALA A 72 -18.46 15.05 22.56
N ASP A 73 -19.47 14.27 22.20
CA ASP A 73 -19.35 12.89 21.72
C ASP A 73 -19.24 12.77 20.20
N ASN A 74 -19.07 13.91 19.49
CA ASN A 74 -19.04 14.02 18.00
C ASN A 74 -20.37 13.64 17.32
N ASN A 75 -21.51 13.67 18.01
CA ASN A 75 -22.80 13.50 17.36
C ASN A 75 -23.28 14.85 16.79
N ARG A 76 -23.95 14.80 15.65
CA ARG A 76 -24.50 16.00 15.01
C ARG A 76 -25.73 16.50 15.77
N ILE A 77 -25.84 17.82 15.93
CA ILE A 77 -27.01 18.46 16.56
C ILE A 77 -27.89 19.01 15.44
N PRO A 78 -29.14 18.52 15.32
CA PRO A 78 -30.10 19.02 14.36
C PRO A 78 -30.75 20.33 14.84
N ASP A 79 -31.47 20.99 13.94
CA ASP A 79 -32.37 22.14 14.17
C ASP A 79 -31.65 23.40 14.69
N VAL A 80 -30.35 23.50 14.53
CA VAL A 80 -29.56 24.69 14.88
C VAL A 80 -29.47 25.61 13.67
N ARG A 81 -29.81 26.89 13.85
CA ARG A 81 -29.71 27.91 12.82
C ARG A 81 -28.29 28.47 12.73
N ALA A 82 -27.82 28.62 11.49
CA ALA A 82 -26.58 29.31 11.19
C ALA A 82 -26.77 30.22 9.97
N THR A 83 -26.14 31.36 9.96
CA THR A 83 -26.12 32.29 8.83
C THR A 83 -24.76 32.26 8.17
N ILE A 84 -24.74 32.01 6.87
CA ILE A 84 -23.53 32.04 6.04
C ILE A 84 -23.53 33.38 5.30
N SER A 85 -22.52 34.21 5.51
CA SER A 85 -22.41 35.55 4.89
C SER A 85 -21.02 35.77 4.27
N GLY A 86 -20.96 36.48 3.13
CA GLY A 86 -19.72 36.86 2.45
C GLY A 86 -20.00 37.48 1.09
N ASP A 87 -19.21 38.47 0.66
CA ASP A 87 -19.26 39.14 -0.67
C ASP A 87 -20.66 39.46 -1.21
N GLY A 88 -21.55 40.06 -0.35
CA GLY A 88 -22.92 40.38 -0.72
C GLY A 88 -23.89 39.19 -0.72
N PHE A 89 -23.45 38.04 -0.28
CA PHE A 89 -24.22 36.80 -0.13
C PHE A 89 -24.56 36.60 1.35
N SER A 90 -25.79 36.24 1.65
CA SER A 90 -26.23 35.87 3.00
C SER A 90 -27.36 34.85 2.91
N VAL A 91 -27.21 33.71 3.53
CA VAL A 91 -28.19 32.61 3.54
C VAL A 91 -28.28 32.01 4.94
N ASP A 92 -29.50 31.81 5.42
CA ASP A 92 -29.77 31.11 6.67
C ASP A 92 -29.94 29.61 6.38
N VAL A 93 -29.29 28.78 7.17
CA VAL A 93 -29.35 27.33 7.09
C VAL A 93 -29.72 26.71 8.44
N VAL A 94 -30.35 25.55 8.42
CA VAL A 94 -30.68 24.75 9.60
C VAL A 94 -29.94 23.42 9.53
N THR A 95 -29.26 23.06 10.60
CA THR A 95 -28.50 21.79 10.66
C THR A 95 -29.41 20.57 10.71
N SER A 96 -28.97 19.46 10.14
CA SER A 96 -29.67 18.17 10.12
C SER A 96 -28.90 17.12 10.89
N ALA A 97 -29.61 16.14 11.48
CA ALA A 97 -28.99 14.98 12.13
C ALA A 97 -28.35 14.01 11.11
N ASP A 98 -28.98 13.87 9.94
CA ASP A 98 -28.65 12.82 8.98
C ASP A 98 -27.59 13.24 7.96
N ALA A 99 -27.50 14.54 7.63
CA ALA A 99 -26.60 15.06 6.60
C ALA A 99 -25.87 16.33 7.04
N VAL A 100 -24.72 16.60 6.42
CA VAL A 100 -24.02 17.87 6.56
C VAL A 100 -24.77 18.92 5.75
N THR A 101 -25.22 19.97 6.41
CA THR A 101 -25.92 21.08 5.72
C THR A 101 -24.90 21.93 4.99
N SER A 102 -25.01 22.02 3.67
CA SER A 102 -24.12 22.83 2.84
C SER A 102 -24.89 23.70 1.86
N VAL A 103 -24.31 24.84 1.49
CA VAL A 103 -24.89 25.80 0.58
C VAL A 103 -23.91 26.18 -0.49
N GLU A 104 -24.41 26.30 -1.72
CA GLU A 104 -23.63 26.79 -2.86
C GLU A 104 -23.40 28.30 -2.73
N ALA A 105 -22.13 28.67 -2.75
CA ALA A 105 -21.68 30.03 -2.68
C ALA A 105 -21.42 30.62 -4.08
N PRO A 106 -21.64 31.92 -4.31
CA PRO A 106 -21.56 32.53 -5.65
C PRO A 106 -20.16 32.55 -6.26
N GLY A 107 -19.12 32.36 -5.46
CA GLY A 107 -17.74 32.37 -5.94
C GLY A 107 -16.71 31.99 -4.88
N PRO A 108 -15.43 31.88 -5.26
CA PRO A 108 -14.36 31.73 -4.28
C PRO A 108 -14.21 33.03 -3.48
N GLY A 109 -14.06 32.92 -2.15
CA GLY A 109 -13.98 34.09 -1.27
C GLY A 109 -14.01 33.69 0.21
N GLU A 110 -13.93 34.67 1.09
CA GLU A 110 -14.08 34.47 2.53
C GLU A 110 -15.56 34.54 2.92
N TYR A 111 -16.01 33.50 3.62
CA TYR A 111 -17.38 33.39 4.13
C TYR A 111 -17.35 33.28 5.65
N THR A 112 -18.17 34.08 6.31
CA THR A 112 -18.36 34.00 7.76
C THR A 112 -19.63 33.22 8.05
N VAL A 113 -19.47 32.12 8.80
CA VAL A 113 -20.59 31.34 9.30
C VAL A 113 -20.86 31.74 10.74
N THR A 114 -22.04 32.27 11.02
CA THR A 114 -22.46 32.70 12.35
C THR A 114 -23.54 31.74 12.86
N LEU A 115 -23.31 31.15 14.01
CA LEU A 115 -24.28 30.29 14.69
C LEU A 115 -25.24 31.14 15.55
N ASP A 116 -26.52 30.80 15.53
CA ASP A 116 -27.49 31.41 16.44
C ASP A 116 -27.56 30.62 17.77
N PRO A 117 -26.96 31.14 18.86
CA PRO A 117 -26.90 30.40 20.12
C PRO A 117 -28.27 30.15 20.75
N ALA A 118 -29.30 30.94 20.37
CA ALA A 118 -30.65 30.79 20.90
C ALA A 118 -31.35 29.51 20.38
N THR A 119 -30.85 28.94 19.29
CA THR A 119 -31.40 27.72 18.69
C THR A 119 -30.72 26.44 19.19
N LEU A 120 -29.69 26.57 20.03
CA LEU A 120 -29.02 25.43 20.64
C LEU A 120 -29.88 24.80 21.74
N PRO A 121 -29.89 23.46 21.88
CA PRO A 121 -30.51 22.77 23.01
C PRO A 121 -30.00 23.29 24.36
N ALA A 122 -30.86 23.38 25.36
CA ALA A 122 -30.53 23.97 26.68
C ALA A 122 -29.39 23.24 27.40
N ASP A 123 -29.20 21.94 27.11
CA ASP A 123 -28.16 21.08 27.64
C ASP A 123 -26.85 21.10 26.82
N LYS A 124 -26.84 21.80 25.66
CA LYS A 124 -25.72 21.81 24.72
C LYS A 124 -25.39 23.24 24.26
N GLN A 125 -25.09 24.09 25.22
CA GLN A 125 -24.72 25.49 24.95
C GLN A 125 -23.28 25.64 24.50
N LEU A 126 -22.93 26.71 23.82
CA LEU A 126 -21.55 27.08 23.51
C LEU A 126 -20.78 27.31 24.83
N PRO A 127 -19.53 26.76 24.94
CA PRO A 127 -18.67 27.04 26.08
C PRO A 127 -18.47 28.56 26.29
N ALA A 128 -18.34 28.98 27.53
CA ALA A 128 -18.12 30.41 27.86
C ALA A 128 -16.83 30.89 27.16
N GLY A 129 -16.98 31.88 26.26
CA GLY A 129 -15.89 32.46 25.49
C GLY A 129 -15.62 31.78 24.13
N ALA A 130 -16.38 30.76 23.76
CA ALA A 130 -16.28 30.20 22.42
C ALA A 130 -16.89 31.14 21.38
N PRO A 131 -16.24 31.37 20.23
CA PRO A 131 -16.81 32.23 19.18
C PRO A 131 -18.05 31.57 18.58
N SER A 132 -19.12 32.37 18.42
CA SER A 132 -20.35 31.98 17.71
C SER A 132 -20.20 32.08 16.19
N SER A 133 -19.06 32.57 15.69
CA SER A 133 -18.78 32.73 14.26
C SER A 133 -17.45 32.13 13.88
N ALA A 134 -17.38 31.58 12.67
CA ALA A 134 -16.14 31.01 12.07
C ALA A 134 -16.02 31.54 10.63
N THR A 135 -14.83 31.99 10.25
CA THR A 135 -14.53 32.41 8.87
C THR A 135 -13.90 31.25 8.13
N VAL A 136 -14.40 30.93 6.93
CA VAL A 136 -13.90 29.86 6.06
C VAL A 136 -13.66 30.39 4.65
N THR A 137 -12.64 29.91 3.97
CA THR A 137 -12.31 30.33 2.60
C THR A 137 -12.89 29.32 1.61
N GLY A 138 -13.89 29.75 0.84
CA GLY A 138 -14.45 28.99 -0.27
C GLY A 138 -13.52 29.03 -1.48
N GLN A 139 -13.19 27.88 -2.03
CA GLN A 139 -12.39 27.74 -3.27
C GLN A 139 -13.20 27.02 -4.34
N VAL A 140 -12.87 27.28 -5.61
CA VAL A 140 -13.54 26.65 -6.76
C VAL A 140 -13.43 25.12 -6.67
N GLY A 141 -14.57 24.42 -6.72
CA GLY A 141 -14.63 22.96 -6.72
C GLY A 141 -14.36 22.31 -5.36
N SER A 142 -14.28 23.08 -4.26
CA SER A 142 -14.06 22.56 -2.91
C SER A 142 -15.18 22.94 -1.95
N THR A 143 -15.34 22.17 -0.87
CA THR A 143 -16.30 22.46 0.21
C THR A 143 -15.55 22.98 1.42
N ALA A 144 -15.69 24.27 1.73
CA ALA A 144 -15.21 24.87 2.97
C ALA A 144 -16.14 24.46 4.13
N ARG A 145 -15.59 24.04 5.27
CA ARG A 145 -16.38 23.53 6.41
C ARG A 145 -16.17 24.39 7.64
N ALA A 146 -17.26 24.93 8.20
CA ALA A 146 -17.31 25.53 9.52
C ALA A 146 -17.83 24.52 10.53
N ALA A 147 -17.01 24.12 11.51
CA ALA A 147 -17.39 23.19 12.55
C ALA A 147 -17.46 23.88 13.90
N PHE A 148 -18.60 23.74 14.60
CA PHE A 148 -18.81 24.24 15.94
C PHE A 148 -18.98 23.11 16.92
N ARG A 149 -18.29 23.15 18.05
CA ARG A 149 -18.46 22.18 19.14
C ARG A 149 -19.19 22.83 20.31
N VAL A 150 -20.20 22.14 20.82
CA VAL A 150 -21.08 22.62 21.88
C VAL A 150 -21.17 21.57 23.01
N GLY A 151 -21.45 22.03 24.25
CA GLY A 151 -21.52 21.16 25.43
C GLY A 151 -20.34 21.35 26.40
N GLU A 152 -20.45 20.83 27.63
CA GLU A 152 -19.39 20.89 28.65
C GLU A 152 -18.16 20.09 28.19
N GLY A 153 -17.00 20.74 28.14
CA GLY A 153 -15.74 20.15 27.71
C GLY A 153 -15.39 20.37 26.22
N ALA A 154 -16.22 21.07 25.46
CA ALA A 154 -15.91 21.43 24.08
C ALA A 154 -14.81 22.51 24.05
N GLN A 155 -13.67 22.19 23.43
CA GLN A 155 -12.61 23.18 23.16
C GLN A 155 -13.04 24.11 22.02
N ALA A 156 -12.57 25.38 22.05
CA ALA A 156 -12.85 26.37 21.02
C ALA A 156 -12.56 25.82 19.61
N PRO A 157 -13.37 26.20 18.58
CA PRO A 157 -13.19 25.72 17.24
C PRO A 157 -11.83 26.14 16.69
N GLU A 158 -11.04 25.16 16.31
CA GLU A 158 -9.82 25.36 15.54
C GLU A 158 -10.21 25.63 14.08
N GLN A 159 -9.83 26.79 13.57
CA GLN A 159 -10.06 27.17 12.18
C GLN A 159 -9.18 26.30 11.28
N THR A 160 -9.69 25.20 10.78
CA THR A 160 -8.99 24.38 9.80
C THR A 160 -9.52 24.71 8.41
N ALA A 161 -8.87 25.65 7.74
CA ALA A 161 -8.95 25.76 6.29
C ALA A 161 -8.08 24.65 5.67
N THR A 162 -8.68 23.54 5.32
CA THR A 162 -8.00 22.54 4.51
C THR A 162 -8.62 22.53 3.12
N PRO A 163 -7.88 22.96 2.07
CA PRO A 163 -8.35 22.79 0.71
C PRO A 163 -8.25 21.32 0.31
N SER A 164 -9.39 20.68 0.09
CA SER A 164 -9.42 19.41 -0.64
C SER A 164 -9.45 19.75 -2.12
N ASP A 165 -8.29 19.76 -2.75
CA ASP A 165 -8.17 19.84 -4.20
C ASP A 165 -8.77 18.61 -4.86
N THR A 166 -9.89 18.78 -5.52
CA THR A 166 -10.36 17.86 -6.54
C THR A 166 -10.36 18.61 -7.86
N THR A 167 -9.21 18.74 -8.47
CA THR A 167 -9.10 19.22 -9.85
C THR A 167 -8.98 18.00 -10.75
N THR A 168 -10.04 17.70 -11.49
CA THR A 168 -10.00 16.84 -12.65
C THR A 168 -9.34 17.61 -13.78
N SER A 169 -8.08 17.34 -14.06
CA SER A 169 -7.46 17.69 -15.35
C SER A 169 -6.68 16.49 -15.84
N ALA A 170 -7.10 16.00 -16.98
CA ALA A 170 -6.36 15.05 -17.79
C ALA A 170 -5.05 15.69 -18.23
N THR A 171 -3.96 15.04 -18.00
CA THR A 171 -2.73 14.85 -18.75
C THR A 171 -1.51 14.76 -17.83
N GLY A 172 -0.84 13.60 -17.86
CA GLY A 172 0.61 13.48 -17.65
C GLY A 172 1.08 13.41 -16.19
N ASP A 173 1.60 12.24 -15.87
CA ASP A 173 2.68 11.96 -14.93
C ASP A 173 2.78 12.81 -13.66
N ASN A 174 2.34 12.25 -12.52
CA ASN A 174 3.20 12.25 -11.34
C ASN A 174 2.63 11.39 -10.20
N ALA A 175 3.51 10.57 -9.64
CA ALA A 175 3.34 9.90 -8.36
C ALA A 175 3.25 10.93 -7.23
N GLY A 176 2.03 11.27 -6.81
CA GLY A 176 1.77 12.15 -5.67
C GLY A 176 1.16 11.33 -4.53
N GLY A 177 1.90 11.19 -3.44
CA GLY A 177 1.44 10.53 -2.23
C GLY A 177 0.32 11.32 -1.55
N SER A 178 -0.81 10.67 -1.29
CA SER A 178 -1.79 11.21 -0.35
C SER A 178 -1.40 10.77 1.05
N GLY A 179 -1.03 11.74 1.90
CA GLY A 179 -0.76 11.53 3.31
C GLY A 179 -1.99 10.99 4.03
N ALA A 180 -1.82 9.91 4.75
CA ALA A 180 -2.74 9.52 5.78
C ALA A 180 -2.57 10.52 6.94
N ASP A 181 -3.59 11.33 7.18
CA ASP A 181 -3.65 12.21 8.33
C ASP A 181 -3.79 11.36 9.59
N GLU A 182 -2.68 11.11 10.24
CA GLU A 182 -2.63 10.53 11.58
C GLU A 182 -2.67 11.70 12.55
N SER A 183 -3.89 12.11 12.98
CA SER A 183 -4.04 13.04 14.08
C SER A 183 -3.62 12.36 15.39
N VAL A 184 -2.36 12.42 15.70
CA VAL A 184 -1.84 12.18 17.04
C VAL A 184 -1.04 13.41 17.46
N GLY A 185 -1.62 14.17 18.39
CA GLY A 185 -0.92 15.18 19.18
C GLY A 185 -0.40 16.35 18.38
N GLN A 186 -1.24 17.38 18.20
CA GLN A 186 -0.83 18.68 17.72
C GLN A 186 0.16 19.31 18.70
N THR A 187 1.37 19.57 18.23
CA THR A 187 2.19 20.65 18.73
C THR A 187 1.90 21.89 17.89
N PRO A 188 1.82 23.10 18.48
CA PRO A 188 1.48 24.33 17.76
C PRO A 188 2.48 24.59 16.62
N GLU A 189 1.97 24.92 15.43
CA GLU A 189 2.78 25.56 14.38
C GLU A 189 3.20 26.94 14.87
N GLY A 190 4.39 27.00 15.43
CA GLY A 190 5.11 28.22 15.70
C GLY A 190 6.45 28.12 15.01
N ASP A 191 6.74 29.10 14.20
CA ASP A 191 8.03 29.51 13.66
C ASP A 191 9.07 28.42 13.37
N ALA A 192 9.72 28.51 12.23
CA ALA A 192 10.95 27.79 11.86
C ALA A 192 12.13 28.16 12.80
N SER A 193 11.92 28.12 14.11
CA SER A 193 12.93 28.16 15.14
C SER A 193 13.33 26.74 15.48
N THR A 194 14.58 26.39 15.30
CA THR A 194 15.34 25.24 15.81
C THR A 194 14.50 24.35 16.74
N ARG A 195 13.86 23.30 16.15
CA ARG A 195 13.18 22.29 16.96
C ARG A 195 14.23 21.61 17.81
N ASP A 196 14.29 21.93 19.08
CA ASP A 196 15.05 21.17 20.06
C ASP A 196 14.50 19.73 20.07
N LEU A 197 15.21 18.82 19.41
CA LEU A 197 14.87 17.42 19.36
C LEU A 197 14.88 16.84 20.77
N THR A 198 13.72 16.57 21.33
CA THR A 198 13.63 15.94 22.63
C THR A 198 13.90 14.43 22.50
N LEU A 199 14.60 13.85 23.49
CA LEU A 199 14.85 12.40 23.52
C LEU A 199 13.55 11.59 23.48
N GLY A 200 12.45 12.13 24.03
CA GLY A 200 11.12 11.52 23.97
C GLY A 200 10.59 11.39 22.52
N GLN A 201 10.76 12.44 21.71
CA GLN A 201 10.35 12.40 20.29
C GLN A 201 11.18 11.38 19.50
N VAL A 202 12.49 11.34 19.68
CA VAL A 202 13.36 10.34 19.04
C VAL A 202 12.93 8.92 19.44
N TRP A 203 12.66 8.70 20.74
CA TRP A 203 12.21 7.40 21.24
C TRP A 203 10.87 6.97 20.66
N GLN A 204 9.93 7.92 20.53
CA GLN A 204 8.65 7.70 19.86
C GLN A 204 8.83 7.29 18.39
N GLN A 205 9.71 7.98 17.65
CA GLN A 205 9.98 7.65 16.25
C GLN A 205 10.71 6.31 16.09
N VAL A 206 11.56 5.93 17.03
CA VAL A 206 12.16 4.58 17.07
C VAL A 206 11.08 3.51 17.21
N GLY A 207 10.10 3.72 18.09
CA GLY A 207 8.96 2.81 18.25
C GLY A 207 8.11 2.69 16.98
N SER A 208 7.80 3.82 16.34
CA SER A 208 7.07 3.87 15.07
C SER A 208 7.88 3.20 13.95
N GLY A 209 9.19 3.44 13.88
CA GLY A 209 10.09 2.83 12.92
C GLY A 209 10.22 1.32 13.09
N LEU A 210 10.27 0.82 14.31
CA LEU A 210 10.25 -0.61 14.58
C LEU A 210 8.91 -1.24 14.16
N ARG A 211 7.79 -0.57 14.47
CA ARG A 211 6.45 -0.97 13.98
C ARG A 211 6.46 -1.11 12.47
N PHE A 212 6.79 -0.03 11.75
CA PHE A 212 6.79 -0.02 10.29
C PHE A 212 7.77 -1.04 9.72
N GLY A 213 9.00 -1.11 10.25
CA GLY A 213 10.03 -2.05 9.83
C GLY A 213 9.62 -3.52 9.97
N LEU A 214 8.93 -3.92 11.05
CA LEU A 214 8.42 -5.29 11.24
C LEU A 214 7.30 -5.62 10.25
N LEU A 215 6.38 -4.69 9.99
CA LEU A 215 5.31 -4.89 9.02
C LEU A 215 5.86 -5.01 7.61
N LEU A 216 6.83 -4.15 7.25
CA LEU A 216 7.53 -4.18 5.97
C LEU A 216 8.35 -5.48 5.82
N ALA A 217 8.99 -5.96 6.91
CA ALA A 217 9.81 -7.18 6.90
C ALA A 217 9.00 -8.40 6.49
N LEU A 218 7.75 -8.49 6.92
CA LEU A 218 6.89 -9.62 6.60
C LEU A 218 6.68 -9.78 5.08
N ALA A 219 6.39 -8.67 4.37
CA ALA A 219 6.28 -8.66 2.92
C ALA A 219 7.65 -8.83 2.23
N SER A 220 8.68 -8.13 2.72
CA SER A 220 10.03 -8.18 2.16
C SER A 220 10.66 -9.56 2.22
N ILE A 221 10.43 -10.32 3.30
CA ILE A 221 10.89 -11.72 3.39
C ILE A 221 10.23 -12.56 2.29
N GLY A 222 8.93 -12.39 2.04
CA GLY A 222 8.23 -13.06 0.94
C GLY A 222 8.85 -12.75 -0.42
N LEU A 223 9.07 -11.46 -0.70
CA LEU A 223 9.74 -10.99 -1.92
C LEU A 223 11.13 -11.62 -2.09
N ASN A 224 11.90 -11.62 -1.01
CA ASN A 224 13.27 -12.13 -1.02
C ASN A 224 13.36 -13.66 -1.18
N LEU A 225 12.38 -14.41 -0.63
CA LEU A 225 12.29 -15.86 -0.84
C LEU A 225 11.98 -16.20 -2.31
N VAL A 226 11.09 -15.45 -2.96
CA VAL A 226 10.81 -15.60 -4.39
C VAL A 226 12.07 -15.31 -5.19
N PHE A 227 12.74 -14.18 -4.93
CA PHE A 227 14.00 -13.84 -5.61
C PHE A 227 15.07 -14.91 -5.40
N GLY A 228 15.32 -15.35 -4.17
CA GLY A 228 16.33 -16.34 -3.85
C GLY A 228 16.13 -17.68 -4.57
N THR A 229 14.89 -18.11 -4.78
CA THR A 229 14.60 -19.41 -5.42
C THR A 229 14.42 -19.35 -6.94
N THR A 230 14.13 -18.16 -7.50
CA THR A 230 13.83 -18.01 -8.94
C THR A 230 14.73 -17.03 -9.67
N GLY A 231 15.49 -16.20 -8.97
CA GLY A 231 16.23 -15.06 -9.53
C GLY A 231 15.34 -13.95 -10.08
N LEU A 232 14.01 -14.01 -9.84
CA LEU A 232 13.03 -13.09 -10.40
C LEU A 232 12.69 -11.98 -9.41
N SER A 233 12.95 -10.72 -9.77
CA SER A 233 12.40 -9.55 -9.09
C SER A 233 10.93 -9.40 -9.45
N ASN A 234 10.03 -9.70 -8.51
CA ASN A 234 8.59 -9.68 -8.76
C ASN A 234 8.00 -8.30 -8.45
N PHE A 235 7.75 -7.48 -9.47
CA PHE A 235 7.11 -6.17 -9.31
C PHE A 235 5.64 -6.27 -8.91
N ALA A 236 4.94 -7.35 -9.21
CA ALA A 236 3.56 -7.56 -8.78
C ALA A 236 3.43 -7.93 -7.29
N HIS A 237 4.55 -8.01 -6.54
CA HIS A 237 4.51 -8.37 -5.12
C HIS A 237 3.85 -7.28 -4.26
N GLY A 238 4.03 -6.01 -4.62
CA GLY A 238 3.35 -4.89 -3.96
C GLY A 238 1.83 -5.03 -4.03
N GLU A 239 1.30 -5.39 -5.20
CA GLU A 239 -0.14 -5.54 -5.38
C GLU A 239 -0.71 -6.73 -4.57
N GLN A 240 0.10 -7.71 -4.23
CA GLN A 240 -0.29 -8.80 -3.31
C GLN A 240 -0.47 -8.28 -1.88
N VAL A 241 0.29 -7.23 -1.49
CA VAL A 241 0.11 -6.53 -0.21
C VAL A 241 -1.23 -5.79 -0.21
N THR A 242 -1.51 -4.98 -1.24
CA THR A 242 -2.81 -4.29 -1.38
C THR A 242 -3.97 -5.28 -1.44
N LEU A 243 -3.79 -6.39 -2.16
CA LEU A 243 -4.81 -7.44 -2.27
C LEU A 243 -5.20 -8.00 -0.90
N GLY A 244 -4.23 -8.20 0.00
CA GLY A 244 -4.50 -8.64 1.36
C GLY A 244 -5.41 -7.67 2.11
N ALA A 245 -5.11 -6.37 2.08
CA ALA A 245 -5.93 -5.33 2.70
C ALA A 245 -7.32 -5.25 2.05
N ALA A 246 -7.41 -5.32 0.71
CA ALA A 246 -8.65 -5.26 -0.04
C ALA A 246 -9.56 -6.46 0.25
N VAL A 247 -9.02 -7.68 0.24
CA VAL A 247 -9.79 -8.90 0.55
C VAL A 247 -10.27 -8.90 2.00
N ALA A 248 -9.44 -8.44 2.95
CA ALA A 248 -9.85 -8.30 4.35
C ALA A 248 -10.98 -7.28 4.50
N PHE A 249 -10.89 -6.14 3.82
CA PHE A 249 -11.95 -5.14 3.78
C PHE A 249 -13.27 -5.74 3.24
N LEU A 250 -13.22 -6.42 2.09
CA LEU A 250 -14.40 -7.07 1.50
C LEU A 250 -14.97 -8.16 2.41
N ALA A 251 -14.10 -8.96 3.05
CA ALA A 251 -14.51 -10.02 3.97
C ALA A 251 -15.29 -9.46 5.18
N ILE A 252 -14.86 -8.33 5.71
CA ILE A 252 -15.50 -7.70 6.87
C ILE A 252 -16.75 -6.93 6.46
N HIS A 253 -16.66 -6.05 5.45
CA HIS A 253 -17.73 -5.10 5.13
C HIS A 253 -18.75 -5.63 4.14
N SER A 254 -18.36 -6.49 3.17
CA SER A 254 -19.27 -7.02 2.16
C SER A 254 -19.81 -8.40 2.54
N TRP A 255 -18.98 -9.26 3.15
CA TRP A 255 -19.39 -10.61 3.56
C TRP A 255 -19.83 -10.67 5.01
N GLY A 256 -19.70 -9.58 5.78
CA GLY A 256 -20.14 -9.50 7.18
C GLY A 256 -19.36 -10.41 8.13
N LEU A 257 -18.15 -10.84 7.77
CA LEU A 257 -17.36 -11.73 8.60
C LEU A 257 -16.75 -10.98 9.79
N ALA A 258 -16.78 -11.60 10.95
CA ALA A 258 -16.05 -11.10 12.11
C ALA A 258 -14.55 -11.07 11.80
N VAL A 259 -13.82 -10.05 12.31
CA VAL A 259 -12.40 -9.80 12.03
C VAL A 259 -11.53 -11.06 12.23
N TRP A 260 -11.79 -11.84 13.28
CA TRP A 260 -11.03 -13.05 13.60
C TRP A 260 -11.25 -14.21 12.61
N ILE A 261 -12.39 -14.22 11.86
CA ILE A 261 -12.65 -15.16 10.75
C ILE A 261 -12.12 -14.57 9.43
N ALA A 262 -12.31 -13.28 9.22
CA ALA A 262 -11.87 -12.59 8.01
C ALA A 262 -10.35 -12.70 7.79
N LEU A 263 -9.55 -12.64 8.86
CA LEU A 263 -8.09 -12.76 8.80
C LEU A 263 -7.64 -14.11 8.19
N PRO A 264 -7.96 -15.29 8.76
CA PRO A 264 -7.55 -16.57 8.18
C PRO A 264 -8.13 -16.79 6.79
N VAL A 265 -9.37 -16.39 6.52
CA VAL A 265 -9.97 -16.48 5.18
C VAL A 265 -9.15 -15.68 4.17
N THR A 266 -8.78 -14.45 4.51
CA THR A 266 -7.93 -13.61 3.64
C THR A 266 -6.57 -14.25 3.39
N LEU A 267 -5.93 -14.83 4.41
CA LEU A 267 -4.65 -15.49 4.24
C LEU A 267 -4.73 -16.70 3.31
N VAL A 268 -5.79 -17.51 3.42
CA VAL A 268 -6.05 -18.64 2.52
C VAL A 268 -6.25 -18.13 1.09
N LEU A 269 -7.04 -17.09 0.89
CA LEU A 269 -7.27 -16.49 -0.43
C LEU A 269 -5.98 -15.90 -1.03
N CYS A 270 -5.17 -15.19 -0.25
CA CYS A 270 -3.87 -14.71 -0.69
C CYS A 270 -2.93 -15.85 -1.07
N GLY A 271 -2.87 -16.92 -0.28
CA GLY A 271 -2.10 -18.11 -0.61
C GLY A 271 -2.59 -18.80 -1.90
N ALA A 272 -3.91 -18.87 -2.10
CA ALA A 272 -4.52 -19.39 -3.31
C ALA A 272 -4.14 -18.56 -4.55
N THR A 273 -4.09 -17.22 -4.45
CA THR A 273 -3.60 -16.37 -5.55
C THR A 273 -2.15 -16.67 -5.90
N GLY A 274 -1.28 -16.91 -4.91
CA GLY A 274 0.11 -17.31 -5.13
C GLY A 274 0.24 -18.65 -5.84
N TRP A 275 -0.55 -19.64 -5.43
CA TRP A 275 -0.64 -20.92 -6.11
C TRP A 275 -1.14 -20.77 -7.56
N LEU A 276 -2.18 -19.96 -7.77
CA LEU A 276 -2.73 -19.68 -9.08
C LEU A 276 -1.73 -18.99 -10.01
N GLN A 277 -1.03 -17.97 -9.50
CA GLN A 277 0.02 -17.28 -10.24
C GLN A 277 1.15 -18.22 -10.64
N ASP A 278 1.61 -19.10 -9.73
CA ASP A 278 2.62 -20.13 -10.10
C ASP A 278 2.08 -21.08 -11.15
N ALA A 279 0.86 -21.57 -11.00
CA ALA A 279 0.27 -22.56 -11.91
C ALA A 279 0.00 -22.00 -13.31
N ALA A 280 -0.53 -20.76 -13.38
CA ALA A 280 -0.98 -20.14 -14.62
C ALA A 280 0.12 -19.36 -15.36
N ILE A 281 1.03 -18.73 -14.64
CA ILE A 281 2.02 -17.80 -15.21
C ILE A 281 3.44 -18.36 -15.05
N TRP A 282 3.93 -18.51 -13.82
CA TRP A 282 5.35 -18.73 -13.58
C TRP A 282 5.84 -20.13 -13.97
N ARG A 283 5.07 -21.15 -13.66
CA ARG A 283 5.42 -22.53 -14.06
C ARG A 283 5.45 -22.72 -15.57
N PRO A 284 4.48 -22.23 -16.37
CA PRO A 284 4.56 -22.26 -17.83
C PRO A 284 5.76 -21.51 -18.40
N LEU A 285 6.09 -20.32 -17.85
CA LEU A 285 7.27 -19.56 -18.29
C LEU A 285 8.57 -20.33 -18.00
N ARG A 286 8.74 -20.86 -16.79
CA ARG A 286 9.89 -21.67 -16.44
C ARG A 286 10.04 -22.90 -17.35
N LYS A 287 8.93 -23.60 -17.67
CA LYS A 287 8.95 -24.74 -18.58
C LYS A 287 9.35 -24.38 -20.02
N ARG A 288 9.11 -23.15 -20.44
CA ARG A 288 9.51 -22.62 -21.76
C ARG A 288 10.95 -22.11 -21.77
N GLY A 289 11.64 -22.11 -20.64
CA GLY A 289 12.98 -21.53 -20.53
C GLY A 289 13.02 -20.02 -20.79
N THR A 290 11.94 -19.30 -20.42
CA THR A 290 11.85 -17.84 -20.64
C THR A 290 12.96 -17.12 -19.87
N PRO A 291 13.76 -16.25 -20.52
CA PRO A 291 14.80 -15.46 -19.87
C PRO A 291 14.24 -14.59 -18.73
N VAL A 292 15.06 -14.36 -17.69
CA VAL A 292 14.64 -13.61 -16.49
C VAL A 292 14.13 -12.21 -16.85
N MET A 293 14.78 -11.51 -17.78
CA MET A 293 14.35 -10.16 -18.24
C MET A 293 12.93 -10.17 -18.81
N GLN A 294 12.58 -11.17 -19.63
CA GLN A 294 11.22 -11.27 -20.16
C GLN A 294 10.21 -11.61 -19.06
N ALA A 295 10.59 -12.44 -18.09
CA ALA A 295 9.75 -12.73 -16.94
C ALA A 295 9.54 -11.49 -16.05
N MET A 296 10.55 -10.61 -15.91
CA MET A 296 10.40 -9.33 -15.19
C MET A 296 9.38 -8.41 -15.88
N ILE A 297 9.37 -8.32 -17.22
CA ILE A 297 8.35 -7.56 -17.96
C ILE A 297 6.95 -8.11 -17.68
N VAL A 298 6.80 -9.44 -17.59
CA VAL A 298 5.52 -10.05 -17.21
C VAL A 298 5.10 -9.65 -15.79
N THR A 299 6.05 -9.52 -14.84
CA THR A 299 5.70 -9.06 -13.48
C THR A 299 5.20 -7.63 -13.46
N ILE A 300 5.78 -6.74 -14.26
CA ILE A 300 5.32 -5.34 -14.39
C ILE A 300 3.91 -5.30 -14.98
N GLY A 301 3.67 -6.01 -16.08
CA GLY A 301 2.33 -6.10 -16.65
C GLY A 301 1.29 -6.69 -15.70
N LEU A 302 1.68 -7.70 -14.90
CA LEU A 302 0.81 -8.29 -13.88
C LEU A 302 0.56 -7.31 -12.73
N SER A 303 1.56 -6.51 -12.32
CA SER A 303 1.40 -5.46 -11.30
C SER A 303 0.31 -4.48 -11.73
N ILE A 304 0.45 -3.91 -12.92
CA ILE A 304 -0.52 -2.95 -13.47
C ILE A 304 -1.92 -3.57 -13.56
N ALA A 305 -2.02 -4.80 -14.08
CA ALA A 305 -3.30 -5.49 -14.19
C ALA A 305 -3.97 -5.73 -12.82
N LEU A 306 -3.20 -6.16 -11.82
CA LEU A 306 -3.71 -6.37 -10.46
C LEU A 306 -4.09 -5.05 -9.79
N GLN A 307 -3.30 -4.01 -9.96
CA GLN A 307 -3.55 -2.68 -9.41
C GLN A 307 -4.91 -2.13 -9.87
N PHE A 308 -5.15 -2.13 -11.18
CA PHE A 308 -6.43 -1.66 -11.71
C PHE A 308 -7.59 -2.61 -11.39
N LEU A 309 -7.35 -3.92 -11.29
CA LEU A 309 -8.34 -4.87 -10.83
C LEU A 309 -8.77 -4.57 -9.37
N ILE A 310 -7.81 -4.33 -8.49
CA ILE A 310 -8.08 -3.95 -7.09
C ILE A 310 -8.83 -2.61 -7.07
N GLN A 311 -8.38 -1.60 -7.83
CA GLN A 311 -9.07 -0.31 -7.91
C GLN A 311 -10.52 -0.45 -8.39
N MET A 312 -10.78 -1.33 -9.36
CA MET A 312 -12.14 -1.61 -9.83
C MET A 312 -13.02 -2.24 -8.74
N LEU A 313 -12.43 -3.10 -7.88
CA LEU A 313 -13.16 -3.79 -6.82
C LEU A 313 -13.46 -2.90 -5.61
N ILE A 314 -12.51 -2.04 -5.20
CA ILE A 314 -12.62 -1.24 -3.97
C ILE A 314 -12.85 0.25 -4.23
N GLY A 315 -12.73 0.71 -5.47
CA GLY A 315 -12.81 2.12 -5.85
C GLY A 315 -11.52 2.91 -5.60
N GLY A 316 -11.58 4.24 -5.86
CA GLY A 316 -10.42 5.14 -5.75
C GLY A 316 -10.21 5.80 -4.38
N ARG A 317 -11.17 5.66 -3.45
CA ARG A 317 -11.14 6.30 -2.13
C ARG A 317 -10.26 5.52 -1.13
N SER A 318 -9.84 6.22 -0.06
CA SER A 318 -9.23 5.56 1.09
C SER A 318 -10.27 4.79 1.90
N LEU A 319 -9.93 3.55 2.29
CA LEU A 319 -10.80 2.62 3.00
C LEU A 319 -10.19 2.23 4.34
N ARG A 320 -11.05 1.92 5.32
CA ARG A 320 -10.64 1.41 6.63
C ARG A 320 -11.02 -0.06 6.77
N VAL A 321 -10.06 -0.92 7.13
CA VAL A 321 -10.34 -2.35 7.35
C VAL A 321 -11.17 -2.55 8.61
N ILE A 322 -10.87 -1.81 9.67
CA ILE A 322 -11.61 -1.85 10.95
C ILE A 322 -12.17 -0.46 11.23
N SER A 323 -13.47 -0.38 11.47
CA SER A 323 -14.16 0.83 11.90
C SER A 323 -13.97 0.99 13.41
N GLY A 324 -13.58 2.18 13.86
CA GLY A 324 -13.42 2.50 15.28
C GLY A 324 -12.26 3.47 15.52
N ASN A 325 -12.30 4.16 16.66
CA ASN A 325 -11.21 5.03 17.06
C ASN A 325 -10.15 4.19 17.79
N PRO A 326 -8.92 4.09 17.30
CA PRO A 326 -7.89 3.27 17.93
C PRO A 326 -7.48 3.89 19.27
N GLN A 327 -7.68 3.17 20.37
CA GLN A 327 -7.26 3.61 21.69
C GLN A 327 -5.74 3.64 21.79
N PRO A 328 -5.12 4.75 22.22
CA PRO A 328 -3.69 4.83 22.46
C PRO A 328 -3.28 3.97 23.67
N VAL A 329 -2.16 3.26 23.54
CA VAL A 329 -1.56 2.47 24.61
C VAL A 329 -0.12 2.93 24.79
N HIS A 330 0.21 3.35 26.01
CA HIS A 330 1.55 3.75 26.40
C HIS A 330 2.31 2.53 26.93
N LEU A 331 3.36 2.12 26.24
CA LEU A 331 4.23 1.04 26.68
C LEU A 331 5.69 1.45 26.49
N ALA A 332 6.49 1.32 27.54
CA ALA A 332 7.92 1.67 27.53
C ALA A 332 8.23 3.11 27.03
N GLY A 333 7.35 4.08 27.29
CA GLY A 333 7.51 5.46 26.84
C GLY A 333 7.15 5.69 25.37
N ILE A 334 6.61 4.69 24.68
CA ILE A 334 6.13 4.77 23.31
C ILE A 334 4.60 4.71 23.31
N THR A 335 3.98 5.66 22.63
CA THR A 335 2.52 5.74 22.46
C THR A 335 2.15 5.23 21.08
N LEU A 336 1.51 4.07 20.99
CA LEU A 336 0.96 3.51 19.76
C LEU A 336 -0.47 3.04 20.00
N SER A 337 -1.26 2.93 18.93
CA SER A 337 -2.60 2.36 19.05
C SER A 337 -2.53 0.88 19.49
N ARG A 338 -3.57 0.42 20.19
CA ARG A 338 -3.70 -0.98 20.60
C ARG A 338 -3.58 -1.93 19.39
N SER A 339 -4.18 -1.54 18.27
CA SER A 339 -4.10 -2.30 17.01
C SER A 339 -2.68 -2.38 16.46
N SER A 340 -1.88 -1.31 16.59
CA SER A 340 -0.47 -1.30 16.18
C SER A 340 0.38 -2.25 17.02
N TRP A 341 0.21 -2.28 18.33
CA TRP A 341 0.91 -3.23 19.20
C TRP A 341 0.57 -4.69 18.88
N ILE A 342 -0.71 -4.97 18.62
CA ILE A 342 -1.15 -6.31 18.21
C ILE A 342 -0.55 -6.67 16.84
N SER A 343 -0.55 -5.75 15.88
CA SER A 343 0.05 -5.95 14.56
C SER A 343 1.54 -6.24 14.63
N MET A 344 2.28 -5.52 15.47
CA MET A 344 3.71 -5.78 15.74
C MET A 344 3.93 -7.18 16.32
N ALA A 345 3.13 -7.58 17.32
CA ALA A 345 3.23 -8.89 17.93
C ALA A 345 2.96 -10.02 16.92
N ILE A 346 1.91 -9.88 16.08
CA ILE A 346 1.60 -10.84 15.01
C ILE A 346 2.75 -10.91 14.01
N ALA A 347 3.27 -9.77 13.56
CA ALA A 347 4.39 -9.73 12.62
C ALA A 347 5.63 -10.40 13.21
N ALA A 348 5.99 -10.09 14.45
CA ALA A 348 7.14 -10.69 15.13
C ALA A 348 7.01 -12.23 15.26
N VAL A 349 5.83 -12.72 15.67
CA VAL A 349 5.54 -14.16 15.76
C VAL A 349 5.63 -14.83 14.38
N CYS A 350 5.07 -14.24 13.35
CA CYS A 350 5.14 -14.77 11.99
C CYS A 350 6.57 -14.78 11.45
N ILE A 351 7.36 -13.73 11.68
CA ILE A 351 8.77 -13.66 11.28
C ILE A 351 9.59 -14.74 12.01
N ALA A 352 9.38 -14.90 13.32
CA ALA A 352 10.00 -15.98 14.09
C ALA A 352 9.59 -17.36 13.57
N GLY A 353 8.32 -17.54 13.22
CA GLY A 353 7.79 -18.76 12.58
C GLY A 353 8.47 -19.06 11.24
N ILE A 354 8.66 -18.05 10.37
CA ILE A 354 9.38 -18.21 9.10
C ILE A 354 10.84 -18.58 9.34
N ALA A 355 11.51 -17.90 10.28
CA ALA A 355 12.89 -18.20 10.64
C ALA A 355 13.05 -19.65 11.14
N TRP A 356 12.15 -20.08 12.01
CA TRP A 356 12.10 -21.47 12.47
C TRP A 356 11.82 -22.44 11.33
N TRP A 357 10.84 -22.16 10.48
CA TRP A 357 10.49 -22.99 9.33
C TRP A 357 11.69 -23.17 8.38
N LEU A 358 12.36 -22.06 8.02
CA LEU A 358 13.53 -22.10 7.14
C LEU A 358 14.70 -22.89 7.73
N THR A 359 14.92 -22.81 9.06
CA THR A 359 16.09 -23.41 9.70
C THR A 359 15.85 -24.85 10.13
N ARG A 360 14.65 -25.20 10.59
CA ARG A 360 14.35 -26.45 11.27
C ARG A 360 13.56 -27.46 10.45
N THR A 361 12.76 -27.03 9.45
CA THR A 361 11.94 -27.98 8.67
C THR A 361 12.67 -28.58 7.47
N ARG A 362 12.17 -29.73 7.00
CA ARG A 362 12.71 -30.39 5.78
C ARG A 362 12.49 -29.52 4.54
N ILE A 363 11.31 -28.91 4.43
CA ILE A 363 10.95 -28.02 3.29
C ILE A 363 11.80 -26.74 3.33
N GLY A 364 12.02 -26.15 4.50
CA GLY A 364 12.87 -24.96 4.65
C GLY A 364 14.33 -25.25 4.24
N ARG A 365 14.87 -26.44 4.61
CA ARG A 365 16.20 -26.84 4.14
C ARG A 365 16.24 -27.05 2.62
N ALA A 366 15.20 -27.67 2.05
CA ALA A 366 15.08 -27.83 0.60
C ALA A 366 14.96 -26.48 -0.11
N THR A 367 14.24 -25.50 0.47
CA THR A 367 14.14 -24.13 -0.07
C THR A 367 15.51 -23.45 -0.14
N ARG A 368 16.33 -23.57 0.90
CA ARG A 368 17.71 -23.04 0.88
C ARG A 368 18.58 -23.75 -0.14
N ALA A 369 18.49 -25.08 -0.24
CA ALA A 369 19.24 -25.85 -1.24
C ALA A 369 18.87 -25.44 -2.68
N VAL A 370 17.57 -25.21 -2.96
CA VAL A 370 17.10 -24.72 -4.27
C VAL A 370 17.54 -23.26 -4.51
N SER A 371 17.59 -22.43 -3.47
CA SER A 371 18.07 -21.04 -3.57
C SER A 371 19.59 -21.00 -3.84
N ASP A 372 20.38 -21.88 -3.21
CA ASP A 372 21.83 -21.93 -3.42
C ASP A 372 22.19 -22.49 -4.81
N ASN A 373 21.61 -23.62 -5.20
CA ASN A 373 21.81 -24.22 -6.53
C ASN A 373 20.65 -25.16 -6.91
N PRO A 374 19.72 -24.72 -7.76
CA PRO A 374 18.55 -25.52 -8.14
C PRO A 374 18.91 -26.79 -8.93
N ALA A 375 20.01 -26.77 -9.70
CA ALA A 375 20.45 -27.94 -10.47
C ALA A 375 21.02 -29.04 -9.54
N LEU A 376 21.85 -28.65 -8.58
CA LEU A 376 22.39 -29.55 -7.57
C LEU A 376 21.27 -30.11 -6.67
N ALA A 377 20.33 -29.28 -6.24
CA ALA A 377 19.16 -29.71 -5.47
C ALA A 377 18.33 -30.75 -6.25
N ALA A 378 18.14 -30.56 -7.56
CA ALA A 378 17.47 -31.56 -8.41
C ALA A 378 18.23 -32.87 -8.50
N ALA A 379 19.56 -32.84 -8.60
CA ALA A 379 20.42 -34.03 -8.63
C ALA A 379 20.36 -34.85 -7.33
N THR A 380 20.06 -34.20 -6.19
CA THR A 380 19.85 -34.87 -4.89
C THR A 380 18.41 -35.36 -4.67
N GLY A 381 17.52 -35.26 -5.69
CA GLY A 381 16.15 -35.74 -5.64
C GLY A 381 15.14 -34.72 -5.15
N ILE A 382 15.54 -33.47 -4.87
CA ILE A 382 14.61 -32.36 -4.53
C ILE A 382 13.98 -31.86 -5.82
N ASN A 383 12.64 -31.78 -5.86
CA ASN A 383 11.94 -31.18 -7.01
C ASN A 383 11.86 -29.65 -6.88
N PRO A 384 12.65 -28.86 -7.65
CA PRO A 384 12.67 -27.40 -7.52
C PRO A 384 11.31 -26.76 -7.79
N ASN A 385 10.53 -27.28 -8.75
CA ASN A 385 9.22 -26.71 -9.07
C ASN A 385 8.21 -26.81 -7.91
N THR A 386 8.30 -27.88 -7.12
CA THR A 386 7.44 -28.02 -5.93
C THR A 386 7.84 -27.02 -4.85
N ILE A 387 9.15 -26.85 -4.63
CA ILE A 387 9.67 -25.90 -3.66
C ILE A 387 9.33 -24.46 -4.06
N ILE A 388 9.56 -24.10 -5.32
CA ILE A 388 9.20 -22.76 -5.85
C ILE A 388 7.71 -22.47 -5.66
N ARG A 389 6.83 -23.44 -5.91
CA ARG A 389 5.39 -23.28 -5.68
C ARG A 389 5.08 -22.99 -4.21
N VAL A 390 5.67 -23.74 -3.27
CA VAL A 390 5.50 -23.51 -1.83
C VAL A 390 5.97 -22.11 -1.46
N VAL A 391 7.09 -21.65 -2.01
CA VAL A 391 7.61 -20.28 -1.80
C VAL A 391 6.65 -19.24 -2.33
N TRP A 392 6.04 -19.41 -3.52
CA TRP A 392 5.05 -18.49 -4.05
C TRP A 392 3.83 -18.39 -3.14
N VAL A 393 3.28 -19.51 -2.68
CA VAL A 393 2.13 -19.53 -1.75
C VAL A 393 2.49 -18.80 -0.45
N MET A 394 3.65 -19.10 0.14
CA MET A 394 4.07 -18.43 1.38
C MET A 394 4.30 -16.93 1.18
N ALA A 395 4.98 -16.56 0.11
CA ALA A 395 5.29 -15.15 -0.18
C ALA A 395 4.03 -14.30 -0.32
N THR A 396 3.03 -14.78 -1.06
CA THR A 396 1.75 -14.07 -1.22
C THR A 396 0.90 -14.05 0.05
N THR A 397 0.95 -15.12 0.86
CA THR A 397 0.29 -15.17 2.17
C THR A 397 0.89 -14.11 3.11
N PHE A 398 2.22 -13.99 3.17
CA PHE A 398 2.88 -13.01 4.02
C PHE A 398 2.75 -11.59 3.49
N ALA A 399 2.75 -11.39 2.17
CA ALA A 399 2.44 -10.12 1.56
C ALA A 399 1.02 -9.66 1.92
N GLY A 400 0.04 -10.55 1.79
CA GLY A 400 -1.35 -10.28 2.19
C GLY A 400 -1.49 -9.98 3.68
N LEU A 401 -0.83 -10.74 4.55
CA LEU A 401 -0.82 -10.47 5.99
C LEU A 401 -0.18 -9.11 6.30
N SER A 402 0.96 -8.80 5.70
CA SER A 402 1.58 -7.48 5.84
C SER A 402 0.62 -6.35 5.44
N GLY A 403 -0.08 -6.50 4.31
CA GLY A 403 -1.06 -5.52 3.83
C GLY A 403 -2.20 -5.29 4.80
N ILE A 404 -2.75 -6.35 5.38
CA ILE A 404 -3.79 -6.25 6.42
C ILE A 404 -3.27 -5.49 7.65
N LEU A 405 -2.09 -5.91 8.16
CA LEU A 405 -1.51 -5.32 9.36
C LEU A 405 -1.11 -3.85 9.15
N VAL A 406 -0.58 -3.50 7.97
CA VAL A 406 -0.30 -2.12 7.58
C VAL A 406 -1.58 -1.30 7.53
N ALA A 407 -2.62 -1.78 6.84
CA ALA A 407 -3.90 -1.08 6.74
C ALA A 407 -4.58 -0.83 8.09
N ILE A 408 -4.49 -1.80 9.01
CA ILE A 408 -4.99 -1.66 10.38
C ILE A 408 -4.12 -0.70 11.19
N SER A 409 -2.80 -0.77 11.03
CA SER A 409 -1.84 0.02 11.81
C SER A 409 -1.83 1.50 11.41
N PHE A 410 -2.02 1.80 10.12
CA PHE A 410 -2.13 3.16 9.60
C PHE A 410 -3.58 3.69 9.55
N GLY A 411 -4.55 2.87 9.95
CA GLY A 411 -5.96 3.26 10.01
C GLY A 411 -6.69 3.26 8.68
N SER A 412 -5.99 3.42 7.56
CA SER A 412 -6.58 3.39 6.21
C SER A 412 -5.63 2.84 5.17
N PHE A 413 -6.17 2.45 4.02
CA PHE A 413 -5.41 2.04 2.84
C PHE A 413 -6.17 2.44 1.58
N ASN A 414 -5.45 2.53 0.47
CA ASN A 414 -6.00 2.77 -0.85
C ASN A 414 -5.46 1.75 -1.86
N TRP A 415 -5.94 1.82 -3.08
CA TRP A 415 -5.54 0.91 -4.16
C TRP A 415 -4.05 1.01 -4.54
N SER A 416 -3.36 2.11 -4.23
CA SER A 416 -1.95 2.34 -4.56
C SER A 416 -0.97 1.94 -3.44
N LEU A 417 -1.47 1.45 -2.29
CA LEU A 417 -0.63 1.06 -1.14
C LEU A 417 0.53 0.14 -1.52
N GLY A 418 0.26 -0.86 -2.36
CA GLY A 418 1.26 -1.83 -2.76
C GLY A 418 2.40 -1.24 -3.57
N LEU A 419 2.11 -0.34 -4.50
CA LEU A 419 3.13 0.34 -5.29
C LEU A 419 4.04 1.21 -4.40
N GLN A 420 3.47 1.92 -3.43
CA GLN A 420 4.24 2.73 -2.48
C GLN A 420 5.17 1.87 -1.61
N LEU A 421 4.69 0.74 -1.12
CA LEU A 421 5.48 -0.17 -0.30
C LEU A 421 6.50 -0.98 -1.13
N LEU A 422 6.24 -1.22 -2.40
CA LEU A 422 7.09 -2.02 -3.27
C LEU A 422 8.51 -1.46 -3.36
N LEU A 423 8.64 -0.15 -3.55
CA LEU A 423 9.95 0.52 -3.61
C LEU A 423 10.71 0.37 -2.29
N LEU A 424 10.02 0.49 -1.15
CA LEU A 424 10.62 0.29 0.17
C LEU A 424 10.99 -1.17 0.42
N MET A 425 10.17 -2.12 -0.05
CA MET A 425 10.51 -3.54 0.02
C MET A 425 11.76 -3.87 -0.80
N PHE A 426 11.88 -3.34 -2.02
CA PHE A 426 13.09 -3.49 -2.82
C PHE A 426 14.29 -2.83 -2.13
N ALA A 427 14.12 -1.63 -1.58
CA ALA A 427 15.17 -0.98 -0.81
C ALA A 427 15.61 -1.82 0.40
N ALA A 428 14.66 -2.38 1.14
CA ALA A 428 14.93 -3.23 2.30
C ALA A 428 15.65 -4.52 1.91
N VAL A 429 15.20 -5.21 0.86
CA VAL A 429 15.79 -6.47 0.41
C VAL A 429 17.19 -6.27 -0.17
N THR A 430 17.42 -5.21 -0.95
CA THR A 430 18.74 -4.88 -1.50
C THR A 430 19.69 -4.41 -0.41
N LEU A 431 19.24 -3.54 0.50
CA LEU A 431 20.02 -3.09 1.65
C LEU A 431 20.43 -4.28 2.54
N GLY A 432 19.49 -5.18 2.80
CA GLY A 432 19.70 -6.36 3.63
C GLY A 432 20.55 -7.44 2.98
N GLY A 433 20.53 -7.53 1.65
CA GLY A 433 21.20 -8.54 0.81
C GLY A 433 20.18 -9.47 0.15
N LEU A 434 20.17 -9.41 -1.18
CA LEU A 434 19.30 -10.22 -2.04
C LEU A 434 19.50 -11.72 -1.80
N GLY A 435 18.42 -12.48 -1.79
CA GLY A 435 18.43 -13.95 -1.62
C GLY A 435 18.58 -14.44 -0.18
N THR A 436 18.73 -13.55 0.82
CA THR A 436 18.86 -13.92 2.24
C THR A 436 17.65 -13.48 3.05
N ALA A 437 16.86 -14.41 3.59
CA ALA A 437 15.65 -14.10 4.36
C ALA A 437 15.94 -13.22 5.61
N PHE A 438 17.05 -13.47 6.29
CA PHE A 438 17.48 -12.65 7.43
C PHE A 438 17.97 -11.27 7.01
N GLY A 439 18.54 -11.15 5.80
CA GLY A 439 18.89 -9.86 5.21
C GLY A 439 17.66 -8.99 5.02
N ALA A 440 16.58 -9.55 4.44
CA ALA A 440 15.33 -8.83 4.28
C ALA A 440 14.77 -8.29 5.61
N LEU A 441 14.86 -9.08 6.69
CA LEU A 441 14.43 -8.64 8.03
C LEU A 441 15.25 -7.44 8.52
N VAL A 442 16.58 -7.55 8.50
CA VAL A 442 17.46 -6.48 8.97
C VAL A 442 17.30 -5.23 8.11
N GLY A 443 17.27 -5.39 6.78
CA GLY A 443 17.08 -4.28 5.86
C GLY A 443 15.73 -3.58 6.08
N SER A 444 14.64 -4.32 6.32
CA SER A 444 13.32 -3.74 6.57
C SER A 444 13.26 -2.96 7.89
N ILE A 445 13.89 -3.46 8.94
CA ILE A 445 13.95 -2.74 10.21
C ILE A 445 14.75 -1.45 10.03
N LEU A 446 15.89 -1.49 9.34
CA LEU A 446 16.68 -0.30 9.05
C LEU A 446 15.92 0.72 8.21
N ILE A 447 15.28 0.29 7.12
CA ILE A 447 14.44 1.16 6.30
C ILE A 447 13.29 1.75 7.12
N GLY A 448 12.63 0.96 7.95
CA GLY A 448 11.56 1.43 8.83
C GLY A 448 12.04 2.51 9.82
N LEU A 449 13.19 2.30 10.44
CA LEU A 449 13.79 3.30 11.33
C LEU A 449 14.18 4.57 10.58
N VAL A 450 14.78 4.45 9.39
CA VAL A 450 15.17 5.59 8.57
C VAL A 450 13.96 6.42 8.17
N VAL A 451 12.89 5.77 7.68
CA VAL A 451 11.65 6.42 7.25
C VAL A 451 11.03 7.22 8.40
N GLU A 452 10.92 6.63 9.59
CA GLU A 452 10.27 7.29 10.72
C GLU A 452 11.19 8.33 11.39
N LEU A 453 12.48 8.06 11.53
CA LEU A 453 13.41 9.05 12.08
C LEU A 453 13.61 10.25 11.15
N SER A 454 13.49 10.07 9.83
CA SER A 454 13.59 11.18 8.89
C SER A 454 12.47 12.23 9.09
N ASN A 455 11.31 11.84 9.61
CA ASN A 455 10.20 12.76 9.93
C ASN A 455 10.57 13.82 10.99
N LEU A 456 11.65 13.61 11.76
CA LEU A 456 12.14 14.62 12.71
C LEU A 456 12.80 15.83 12.01
N VAL A 457 13.32 15.61 10.80
CA VAL A 457 14.13 16.60 10.08
C VAL A 457 13.52 16.99 8.74
N ILE A 458 12.85 16.04 8.08
CA ILE A 458 12.33 16.16 6.72
C ILE A 458 10.80 16.16 6.78
N PRO A 459 10.08 16.98 5.97
CA PRO A 459 8.63 16.93 5.86
C PRO A 459 8.12 15.51 5.57
N SER A 460 6.97 15.15 6.13
CA SER A 460 6.38 13.81 6.07
C SER A 460 6.23 13.28 4.64
N ASP A 461 6.00 14.16 3.67
CA ASP A 461 5.81 13.82 2.26
C ASP A 461 7.09 13.25 1.60
N LEU A 462 8.26 13.65 2.11
CA LEU A 462 9.57 13.21 1.61
C LEU A 462 10.14 12.03 2.41
N ARG A 463 9.44 11.50 3.39
CA ARG A 463 9.94 10.42 4.28
C ARG A 463 10.40 9.16 3.52
N TYR A 464 9.71 8.80 2.44
CA TYR A 464 10.10 7.64 1.62
C TYR A 464 11.31 7.92 0.74
N ALA A 465 11.50 9.17 0.33
CA ALA A 465 12.69 9.57 -0.42
C ALA A 465 13.97 9.42 0.40
N SER A 466 13.92 9.68 1.71
CA SER A 466 15.08 9.49 2.61
C SER A 466 15.57 8.03 2.62
N ALA A 467 14.66 7.06 2.62
CA ALA A 467 15.00 5.64 2.57
C ALA A 467 15.68 5.26 1.23
N LEU A 468 15.20 5.83 0.12
CA LEU A 468 15.81 5.58 -1.20
C LEU A 468 17.18 6.23 -1.32
N VAL A 469 17.38 7.43 -0.76
CA VAL A 469 18.70 8.08 -0.71
C VAL A 469 19.69 7.23 0.08
N ILE A 470 19.29 6.72 1.25
CA ILE A 470 20.15 5.83 2.05
C ILE A 470 20.44 4.53 1.31
N LEU A 471 19.46 3.96 0.59
CA LEU A 471 19.71 2.82 -0.27
C LEU A 471 20.81 3.09 -1.29
N ILE A 472 20.73 4.23 -2.01
CA ILE A 472 21.75 4.61 -3.00
C ILE A 472 23.11 4.73 -2.34
N LEU A 473 23.20 5.44 -1.21
CA LEU A 473 24.46 5.61 -0.48
C LEU A 473 25.06 4.27 -0.04
N VAL A 474 24.23 3.36 0.49
CA VAL A 474 24.70 2.04 0.92
C VAL A 474 25.15 1.20 -0.27
N LEU A 475 24.45 1.23 -1.39
CA LEU A 475 24.84 0.49 -2.60
C LEU A 475 26.14 1.04 -3.23
N LEU A 476 26.41 2.33 -3.13
CA LEU A 476 27.68 2.93 -3.57
C LEU A 476 28.86 2.41 -2.73
N VAL A 477 28.65 2.23 -1.41
CA VAL A 477 29.71 1.77 -0.49
C VAL A 477 29.77 0.23 -0.46
N ARG A 478 28.60 -0.44 -0.47
CA ARG A 478 28.50 -1.89 -0.32
C ARG A 478 27.41 -2.49 -1.23
N PRO A 479 27.73 -2.71 -2.52
CA PRO A 479 26.72 -3.13 -3.52
C PRO A 479 26.08 -4.49 -3.23
N GLN A 480 26.65 -5.29 -2.35
CA GLN A 480 26.09 -6.62 -1.95
C GLN A 480 25.05 -6.53 -0.82
N GLY A 481 24.82 -5.34 -0.26
CA GLY A 481 24.02 -5.17 0.94
C GLY A 481 24.76 -5.57 2.22
N ILE A 482 24.06 -5.48 3.37
CA ILE A 482 24.66 -5.67 4.71
C ILE A 482 25.04 -7.14 4.96
N LEU A 483 24.13 -8.07 4.64
CA LEU A 483 24.30 -9.52 4.84
C LEU A 483 24.45 -10.30 3.51
N GLY A 484 24.62 -9.61 2.39
CA GLY A 484 24.83 -10.24 1.09
C GLY A 484 26.17 -10.99 1.00
N ARG A 485 26.18 -12.10 0.30
CA ARG A 485 27.40 -12.85 -0.01
C ARG A 485 28.08 -12.23 -1.24
N ARG A 486 29.40 -12.16 -1.21
CA ARG A 486 30.18 -11.81 -2.42
C ARG A 486 30.00 -12.92 -3.45
N GLU A 487 29.35 -12.62 -4.56
CA GLU A 487 29.45 -13.51 -5.73
C GLU A 487 30.90 -13.53 -6.18
N ARG A 488 31.54 -14.66 -6.13
CA ARG A 488 32.81 -14.87 -6.81
C ARG A 488 32.49 -14.89 -8.30
N ILE A 489 32.78 -13.79 -8.97
CA ILE A 489 32.90 -13.77 -10.43
C ILE A 489 34.14 -14.63 -10.70
N GLY A 490 33.88 -15.89 -11.08
CA GLY A 490 34.91 -16.81 -11.55
C GLY A 490 34.91 -16.84 -13.05
#